data_7d61f1d58854ea20f3b533025a2a5a2f
#
_entry.id   7d61f1d58854ea20f3b533025a2a5a2f
#
_cell.length_a   1.000
_cell.length_b   1.000
_cell.length_c   1.000
_cell.angle_alpha   90.00
_cell.angle_beta   90.00
_cell.angle_gamma   90.00
#
_symmetry.space_group_name_H-M   'P 1'
#
loop_
_entity.id
_entity.type
_entity.pdbx_description
1 polymer ?
#
loop_
_entity_poly.entity_id
_entity_poly.type
_entity_poly.pdbx_seq_one_letter_code
_entity_poly.pdbx_strand_id
1 'polypeptide(L)'
;MSTQLSINEGLIKYLQNVGYRKDLLVDELEKETKALGKVAQMQIAKEQGQFLEIIVNISKAKSCLEIGRFTGLSTLYMARGLPSDGKIVTVDNSEEFLPLAQKYWDKGGLTSKIESIIGAGVDVMQSLIDRQHTFD
;
A
#
# COMPACT_ATOMS: atom_id res chain seq x y z
N MET A 1 -25.80 24.21 5.59
CA MET A 1 -25.14 23.74 4.34
C MET A 1 -23.75 23.29 4.71
N SER A 2 -23.40 22.05 4.41
CA SER A 2 -22.02 21.56 4.57
C SER A 2 -21.16 22.20 3.49
N THR A 3 -20.24 23.08 3.87
CA THR A 3 -19.29 23.69 2.93
C THR A 3 -18.17 22.65 2.70
N GLN A 4 -18.16 22.02 1.54
CA GLN A 4 -17.05 21.17 1.17
C GLN A 4 -15.81 22.02 0.88
N LEU A 5 -14.68 21.66 1.48
CA LEU A 5 -13.39 22.28 1.17
C LEU A 5 -12.92 21.83 -0.20
N SER A 6 -12.57 22.80 -1.06
CA SER A 6 -11.89 22.49 -2.31
C SER A 6 -10.44 22.10 -2.03
N ILE A 7 -10.04 20.90 -2.49
CA ILE A 7 -8.65 20.48 -2.43
C ILE A 7 -7.85 21.28 -3.47
N ASN A 8 -6.87 22.04 -3.02
CA ASN A 8 -5.99 22.84 -3.85
C ASN A 8 -4.51 22.58 -3.50
N GLU A 9 -3.60 23.08 -4.33
CA GLU A 9 -2.16 22.88 -4.10
C GLU A 9 -1.66 23.37 -2.75
N GLY A 10 -2.22 24.47 -2.23
CA GLY A 10 -1.86 25.02 -0.92
C GLY A 10 -2.22 24.06 0.22
N LEU A 11 -3.41 23.44 0.14
CA LEU A 11 -3.86 22.46 1.13
C LEU A 11 -3.01 21.17 1.05
N ILE A 12 -2.69 20.71 -0.17
CA ILE A 12 -1.81 19.54 -0.38
C ILE A 12 -0.42 19.81 0.22
N LYS A 13 0.18 20.97 -0.07
CA LYS A 13 1.48 21.35 0.49
C LYS A 13 1.44 21.46 2.02
N TYR A 14 0.36 22.01 2.58
CA TYR A 14 0.19 22.06 4.03
C TYR A 14 0.17 20.66 4.63
N LEU A 15 -0.66 19.76 4.08
CA LEU A 15 -0.76 18.37 4.52
C LEU A 15 0.61 17.66 4.49
N GLN A 16 1.37 17.84 3.40
CA GLN A 16 2.70 17.24 3.25
C GLN A 16 3.72 17.80 4.24
N ASN A 17 3.61 19.07 4.60
CA ASN A 17 4.56 19.70 5.52
C ASN A 17 4.29 19.37 7.00
N VAL A 18 3.02 19.19 7.39
CA VAL A 18 2.65 19.05 8.80
C VAL A 18 2.12 17.65 9.15
N GLY A 19 1.53 16.94 8.20
CA GLY A 19 0.89 15.64 8.40
C GLY A 19 1.73 14.45 7.89
N TYR A 20 2.67 14.69 6.97
CA TYR A 20 3.46 13.63 6.39
C TYR A 20 4.83 13.49 7.09
N ARG A 21 5.14 12.28 7.52
CA ARG A 21 6.49 11.94 8.03
C ARG A 21 7.41 11.62 6.87
N LYS A 22 8.48 12.41 6.70
CA LYS A 22 9.47 12.20 5.64
C LYS A 22 10.07 10.80 5.71
N ASP A 23 10.09 10.10 4.58
CA ASP A 23 10.57 8.73 4.45
C ASP A 23 11.33 8.56 3.13
N LEU A 24 12.65 8.38 3.24
CA LEU A 24 13.53 8.27 2.08
C LEU A 24 13.23 7.04 1.21
N LEU A 25 12.82 5.92 1.83
CA LEU A 25 12.47 4.71 1.10
C LEU A 25 11.22 4.92 0.23
N VAL A 26 10.24 5.61 0.80
CA VAL A 26 9.01 5.97 0.09
C VAL A 26 9.29 7.00 -1.02
N ASP A 27 10.11 7.99 -0.74
CA ASP A 27 10.49 9.01 -1.74
C ASP A 27 11.22 8.37 -2.94
N GLU A 28 12.09 7.37 -2.70
CA GLU A 28 12.75 6.59 -3.76
C GLU A 28 11.75 5.77 -4.58
N LEU A 29 10.85 5.03 -3.93
CA LEU A 29 9.80 4.26 -4.62
C LEU A 29 8.89 5.17 -5.45
N GLU A 30 8.47 6.30 -4.89
CA GLU A 30 7.65 7.28 -5.60
C GLU A 30 8.37 7.81 -6.85
N LYS A 31 9.67 8.11 -6.73
CA LYS A 31 10.50 8.57 -7.85
C LYS A 31 10.60 7.52 -8.96
N GLU A 32 10.88 6.26 -8.61
CA GLU A 32 10.95 5.18 -9.59
C GLU A 32 9.58 4.90 -10.24
N THR A 33 8.51 4.96 -9.45
CA THR A 33 7.15 4.82 -9.99
C THR A 33 6.81 5.96 -10.96
N LYS A 34 7.14 7.20 -10.64
CA LYS A 34 6.94 8.36 -11.54
C LYS A 34 7.65 8.19 -12.88
N ALA A 35 8.82 7.54 -12.91
CA ALA A 35 9.56 7.27 -14.13
C ALA A 35 8.84 6.29 -15.08
N LEU A 36 7.83 5.55 -14.61
CA LEU A 36 6.98 4.67 -15.44
C LEU A 36 6.00 5.45 -16.34
N GLY A 37 5.92 6.78 -16.21
CA GLY A 37 5.08 7.65 -17.04
C GLY A 37 3.60 7.60 -16.62
N LYS A 38 2.69 7.48 -17.59
CA LYS A 38 1.24 7.63 -17.36
C LYS A 38 0.67 6.63 -16.34
N VAL A 39 1.21 5.43 -16.27
CA VAL A 39 0.73 4.41 -15.32
C VAL A 39 1.01 4.78 -13.87
N ALA A 40 1.94 5.69 -13.61
CA ALA A 40 2.28 6.15 -12.26
C ALA A 40 1.07 6.74 -11.50
N GLN A 41 0.05 7.22 -12.20
CA GLN A 41 -1.19 7.73 -11.60
C GLN A 41 -1.99 6.68 -10.83
N MET A 42 -1.69 5.38 -11.00
CA MET A 42 -2.30 4.30 -10.23
C MET A 42 -1.74 4.20 -8.80
N GLN A 43 -0.60 4.82 -8.53
CA GLN A 43 -0.03 4.82 -7.19
C GLN A 43 -0.84 5.72 -6.26
N ILE A 44 -1.09 5.22 -5.04
CA ILE A 44 -1.70 6.06 -3.99
C ILE A 44 -0.78 7.21 -3.59
N ALA A 45 -1.34 8.27 -3.04
CA ALA A 45 -0.55 9.33 -2.42
C ALA A 45 0.14 8.80 -1.15
N LYS A 46 1.34 9.31 -0.86
CA LYS A 46 2.10 8.89 0.33
C LYS A 46 1.39 9.23 1.66
N GLU A 47 0.62 10.31 1.67
CA GLU A 47 -0.21 10.69 2.82
C GLU A 47 -1.33 9.65 3.06
N GLN A 48 -1.93 9.13 1.99
CA GLN A 48 -2.89 8.04 2.07
C GLN A 48 -2.22 6.76 2.58
N GLY A 49 -1.01 6.46 2.11
CA GLY A 49 -0.23 5.33 2.59
C GLY A 49 0.05 5.41 4.09
N GLN A 50 0.52 6.58 4.57
CA GLN A 50 0.74 6.80 6.01
C GLN A 50 -0.56 6.64 6.81
N PHE A 51 -1.70 7.09 6.28
CA PHE A 51 -3.00 6.88 6.92
C PHE A 51 -3.36 5.39 7.02
N LEU A 52 -3.11 4.60 5.96
CA LEU A 52 -3.32 3.15 5.99
C LEU A 52 -2.44 2.47 7.07
N GLU A 53 -1.17 2.87 7.20
CA GLU A 53 -0.29 2.37 8.27
C GLU A 53 -0.87 2.65 9.66
N ILE A 54 -1.37 3.86 9.88
CA ILE A 54 -2.00 4.25 11.15
C ILE A 54 -3.26 3.40 11.41
N ILE A 55 -4.14 3.23 10.43
CA ILE A 55 -5.36 2.43 10.57
C ILE A 55 -5.03 0.98 10.92
N VAL A 56 -4.10 0.35 10.22
CA VAL A 56 -3.67 -1.03 10.49
C VAL A 56 -3.11 -1.14 11.92
N ASN A 57 -2.31 -0.17 12.35
CA ASN A 57 -1.72 -0.17 13.69
C ASN A 57 -2.76 0.00 14.79
N ILE A 58 -3.66 0.98 14.68
CA ILE A 58 -4.67 1.26 15.74
C ILE A 58 -5.76 0.19 15.80
N SER A 59 -6.10 -0.45 14.68
CA SER A 59 -7.03 -1.59 14.64
C SER A 59 -6.42 -2.86 15.23
N LYS A 60 -5.08 -2.89 15.43
CA LYS A 60 -4.33 -4.07 15.85
C LYS A 60 -4.50 -5.25 14.89
N ALA A 61 -4.73 -4.95 13.61
CA ALA A 61 -4.88 -5.96 12.57
C ALA A 61 -3.64 -6.86 12.51
N LYS A 62 -3.86 -8.15 12.28
CA LYS A 62 -2.82 -9.16 12.07
C LYS A 62 -2.86 -9.77 10.68
N SER A 63 -3.99 -9.66 10.00
CA SER A 63 -4.21 -10.24 8.68
C SER A 63 -4.90 -9.22 7.78
N CYS A 64 -4.19 -8.75 6.73
CA CYS A 64 -4.73 -7.80 5.77
C CYS A 64 -4.83 -8.43 4.39
N LEU A 65 -5.85 -8.02 3.62
CA LEU A 65 -6.00 -8.33 2.20
C LEU A 65 -5.99 -7.05 1.39
N GLU A 66 -5.18 -7.02 0.34
CA GLU A 66 -5.13 -5.94 -0.64
C GLU A 66 -5.42 -6.47 -2.04
N ILE A 67 -6.30 -5.81 -2.76
CA ILE A 67 -6.57 -6.10 -4.17
C ILE A 67 -6.09 -4.89 -5.00
N GLY A 68 -5.11 -5.13 -5.85
CA GLY A 68 -4.40 -4.11 -6.62
C GLY A 68 -3.14 -3.63 -5.92
N ARG A 69 -2.00 -4.26 -6.25
CA ARG A 69 -0.69 -3.96 -5.66
C ARG A 69 0.04 -2.84 -6.37
N PHE A 70 0.00 -2.83 -7.70
CA PHE A 70 0.81 -1.98 -8.56
C PHE A 70 2.30 -2.04 -8.17
N THR A 71 2.92 -0.88 -7.80
CA THR A 71 4.33 -0.81 -7.37
C THR A 71 4.52 -1.04 -5.86
N GLY A 72 3.47 -1.43 -5.13
CA GLY A 72 3.55 -1.91 -3.76
C GLY A 72 3.69 -0.86 -2.66
N LEU A 73 3.34 0.42 -2.92
CA LEU A 73 3.43 1.48 -1.92
C LEU A 73 2.41 1.29 -0.79
N SER A 74 1.15 1.00 -1.10
CA SER A 74 0.11 0.71 -0.10
C SER A 74 0.46 -0.54 0.71
N THR A 75 0.91 -1.59 0.03
CA THR A 75 1.38 -2.83 0.67
C THR A 75 2.49 -2.55 1.68
N LEU A 76 3.48 -1.72 1.30
CA LEU A 76 4.61 -1.32 2.15
C LEU A 76 4.13 -0.65 3.44
N TYR A 77 3.22 0.31 3.32
CA TYR A 77 2.68 1.02 4.49
C TYR A 77 1.83 0.11 5.39
N MET A 78 0.95 -0.71 4.80
CA MET A 78 0.15 -1.65 5.60
C MET A 78 1.03 -2.68 6.31
N ALA A 79 2.05 -3.23 5.63
CA ALA A 79 3.01 -4.15 6.24
C ALA A 79 3.79 -3.53 7.40
N ARG A 80 4.09 -2.22 7.35
CA ARG A 80 4.69 -1.49 8.48
C ARG A 80 3.75 -1.37 9.67
N GLY A 81 2.47 -1.13 9.41
CA GLY A 81 1.44 -1.03 10.45
C GLY A 81 1.16 -2.35 11.16
N LEU A 82 1.44 -3.49 10.51
CA LEU A 82 1.25 -4.82 11.07
C LEU A 82 2.27 -5.15 12.17
N PRO A 83 1.89 -5.91 13.22
CA PRO A 83 2.81 -6.44 14.21
C PRO A 83 3.82 -7.42 13.59
N SER A 84 4.82 -7.86 14.36
CA SER A 84 5.88 -8.76 13.87
C SER A 84 5.36 -10.10 13.34
N ASP A 85 4.26 -10.59 13.90
CA ASP A 85 3.56 -11.82 13.51
C ASP A 85 2.44 -11.58 12.48
N GLY A 86 2.21 -10.33 12.07
CA GLY A 86 1.17 -9.97 11.11
C GLY A 86 1.55 -10.27 9.66
N LYS A 87 0.54 -10.48 8.82
CA LYS A 87 0.66 -10.80 7.40
C LYS A 87 -0.27 -9.94 6.55
N ILE A 88 0.19 -9.61 5.36
CA ILE A 88 -0.65 -9.06 4.30
C ILE A 88 -0.58 -9.95 3.07
N VAL A 89 -1.73 -10.32 2.55
CA VAL A 89 -1.88 -10.92 1.22
C VAL A 89 -2.19 -9.80 0.25
N THR A 90 -1.35 -9.60 -0.76
CA THR A 90 -1.57 -8.61 -1.82
C THR A 90 -1.75 -9.29 -3.17
N VAL A 91 -2.80 -8.93 -3.88
CA VAL A 91 -3.22 -9.56 -5.13
C VAL A 91 -3.13 -8.56 -6.27
N ASP A 92 -2.56 -8.98 -7.39
CA ASP A 92 -2.57 -8.20 -8.62
C ASP A 92 -2.72 -9.12 -9.83
N ASN A 93 -3.37 -8.66 -10.89
CA ASN A 93 -3.54 -9.43 -12.12
C ASN A 93 -2.30 -9.39 -13.03
N SER A 94 -1.30 -8.57 -12.71
CA SER A 94 -0.05 -8.45 -13.44
C SER A 94 1.15 -8.62 -12.52
N GLU A 95 2.16 -9.33 -13.00
CA GLU A 95 3.47 -9.41 -12.34
C GLU A 95 4.45 -8.32 -12.77
N GLU A 96 4.06 -7.47 -13.76
CA GLU A 96 4.94 -6.48 -14.40
C GLU A 96 5.67 -5.58 -13.39
N PHE A 97 4.96 -5.11 -12.37
CA PHE A 97 5.52 -4.20 -11.37
C PHE A 97 5.97 -4.91 -10.08
N LEU A 98 5.81 -6.23 -9.99
CA LEU A 98 6.22 -6.99 -8.82
C LEU A 98 7.72 -6.84 -8.49
N PRO A 99 8.65 -6.87 -9.46
CA PRO A 99 10.07 -6.69 -9.16
C PRO A 99 10.38 -5.35 -8.49
N LEU A 100 9.68 -4.28 -8.89
CA LEU A 100 9.83 -2.97 -8.27
C LEU A 100 9.28 -2.97 -6.83
N ALA A 101 8.09 -3.52 -6.63
CA ALA A 101 7.49 -3.67 -5.31
C ALA A 101 8.40 -4.46 -4.36
N GLN A 102 8.84 -5.64 -4.81
CA GLN A 102 9.73 -6.53 -4.03
C GLN A 102 11.02 -5.82 -3.60
N LYS A 103 11.67 -5.10 -4.52
CA LYS A 103 12.88 -4.31 -4.22
C LYS A 103 12.70 -3.41 -3.00
N TYR A 104 11.55 -2.73 -2.90
CA TYR A 104 11.30 -1.79 -1.80
C TYR A 104 10.79 -2.48 -0.53
N TRP A 105 10.09 -3.59 -0.65
CA TRP A 105 9.73 -4.41 0.52
C TRP A 105 10.98 -5.04 1.16
N ASP A 106 11.93 -5.52 0.34
CA ASP A 106 13.23 -6.05 0.81
C ASP A 106 14.05 -4.96 1.51
N LYS A 107 14.20 -3.79 0.87
CA LYS A 107 14.88 -2.64 1.48
C LYS A 107 14.24 -2.20 2.81
N GLY A 108 12.92 -2.33 2.91
CA GLY A 108 12.16 -2.01 4.11
C GLY A 108 12.17 -3.11 5.19
N GLY A 109 12.73 -4.30 4.89
CA GLY A 109 12.72 -5.45 5.80
C GLY A 109 11.32 -6.04 6.02
N LEU A 110 10.42 -5.91 5.03
CA LEU A 110 9.00 -6.24 5.17
C LEU A 110 8.59 -7.54 4.47
N THR A 111 9.48 -8.12 3.68
CA THR A 111 9.20 -9.30 2.84
C THR A 111 8.60 -10.46 3.62
N SER A 112 9.03 -10.68 4.86
CA SER A 112 8.51 -11.75 5.70
C SER A 112 7.02 -11.58 6.08
N LYS A 113 6.48 -10.38 5.97
CA LYS A 113 5.07 -10.06 6.26
C LYS A 113 4.18 -10.09 5.02
N ILE A 114 4.75 -10.13 3.81
CA ILE A 114 4.03 -9.90 2.55
C ILE A 114 3.96 -11.19 1.75
N GLU A 115 2.74 -11.62 1.42
CA GLU A 115 2.47 -12.68 0.45
C GLU A 115 1.85 -12.04 -0.80
N SER A 116 2.52 -12.19 -1.96
CA SER A 116 2.04 -11.64 -3.22
C SER A 116 1.48 -12.75 -4.12
N ILE A 117 0.22 -12.60 -4.53
CA ILE A 117 -0.47 -13.53 -5.42
C ILE A 117 -0.74 -12.83 -6.75
N ILE A 118 -0.40 -13.51 -7.86
CA ILE A 118 -0.75 -13.06 -9.21
C ILE A 118 -2.03 -13.76 -9.64
N GLY A 119 -3.05 -13.00 -10.00
CA GLY A 119 -4.33 -13.52 -10.45
C GLY A 119 -5.44 -12.47 -10.47
N ALA A 120 -6.56 -12.82 -11.08
CA ALA A 120 -7.75 -11.97 -11.04
C ALA A 120 -8.27 -11.88 -9.59
N GLY A 121 -8.50 -10.66 -9.10
CA GLY A 121 -8.86 -10.44 -7.70
C GLY A 121 -10.08 -11.25 -7.25
N VAL A 122 -11.10 -11.37 -8.11
CA VAL A 122 -12.32 -12.15 -7.81
C VAL A 122 -12.01 -13.63 -7.62
N ASP A 123 -11.19 -14.22 -8.50
CA ASP A 123 -10.85 -15.64 -8.44
C ASP A 123 -9.99 -15.96 -7.22
N VAL A 124 -9.04 -15.06 -6.92
CA VAL A 124 -8.18 -15.21 -5.73
C VAL A 124 -9.00 -15.08 -4.46
N MET A 125 -9.90 -14.08 -4.38
CA MET A 125 -10.79 -13.93 -3.22
C MET A 125 -11.68 -15.16 -3.02
N GLN A 126 -12.25 -15.72 -4.09
CA GLN A 126 -13.04 -16.95 -3.99
C GLN A 126 -12.19 -18.10 -3.45
N SER A 127 -10.96 -18.27 -3.95
CA SER A 127 -10.04 -19.31 -3.46
C SER A 127 -9.68 -19.12 -1.98
N LEU A 128 -9.54 -17.88 -1.51
CA LEU A 128 -9.28 -17.57 -0.10
C LEU A 128 -10.50 -17.91 0.77
N ILE A 129 -11.71 -17.61 0.30
CA ILE A 129 -12.97 -17.98 0.98
C ILE A 129 -13.08 -19.51 1.10
N ASP A 130 -12.86 -20.23 0.01
CA ASP A 130 -12.95 -21.70 -0.03
C ASP A 130 -11.97 -22.36 0.96
N ARG A 131 -10.83 -21.71 1.20
CA ARG A 131 -9.82 -22.12 2.21
C ARG A 131 -10.12 -21.62 3.62
N GLN A 132 -11.25 -20.95 3.81
CA GLN A 132 -11.66 -20.34 5.09
C GLN A 132 -10.63 -19.34 5.65
N HIS A 133 -9.89 -18.66 4.75
CA HIS A 133 -8.97 -17.61 5.15
C HIS A 133 -9.77 -16.37 5.58
N THR A 134 -9.40 -15.78 6.72
CA THR A 134 -10.05 -14.59 7.28
C THR A 134 -9.08 -13.45 7.41
N PHE A 135 -9.60 -12.23 7.29
CA PHE A 135 -8.85 -10.98 7.43
C PHE A 135 -9.53 -10.07 8.45
N ASP A 136 -8.76 -9.14 9.06
CA ASP A 136 -9.23 -8.14 10.03
C ASP A 136 -9.94 -6.94 9.42
#